data_6a3b6a9989d1c8ae4ee9004ad4ec3dc4
#
_entry.id   6a3b6a9989d1c8ae4ee9004ad4ec3dc4
#
_cell.length_a   1.000
_cell.length_b   1.000
_cell.length_c   1.000
_cell.angle_alpha   90.00
_cell.angle_beta   90.00
_cell.angle_gamma   90.00
#
_symmetry.space_group_name_H-M   'P 1'
#
loop_
_entity.id
_entity.type
_entity.pdbx_description
1 polymer ?
#
loop_
_entity_poly.entity_id
_entity_poly.type
_entity_poly.pdbx_seq_one_letter_code
_entity_poly.pdbx_strand_id
1 'polypeptide(L)'
;MMKLKKIHNLLYILFLTFFTFATVNASDDESFRPPGRFVSIGFQTMYIDCMGNKSPTVLIDVGIAGSSASWYKIAQTLSNNVRTCLYDRAGYGWSDPGRGERTTATIVHELNLLINKAEIPGPFVLVGHSFGGFTARYLAARFPKNVVGLVLVDSSHPDQIYRLSALDKVKQKPLVTGRKNLAPEDFSEFERKWYFLNSSRKATLAQMGELKYFKESAYQVKHSGPIKDMPVAVLSRGIGQLPELDGVSLENEWQDMQKDLLKLSRNSWHLIVADSGHEIHREAPNRVVENILKVVNKSKNSAK
;
A
#
# COMPACT_ATOMS: atom_id res chain seq x y z
N MET A 1 -25.46 15.27 21.01
CA MET A 1 -25.12 15.53 19.60
C MET A 1 -23.81 16.32 19.40
N MET A 2 -22.81 16.20 20.29
CA MET A 2 -21.59 17.05 20.25
C MET A 2 -20.27 16.28 20.23
N LYS A 3 -20.27 14.97 20.05
CA LYS A 3 -19.04 14.13 20.02
C LYS A 3 -18.57 13.69 18.62
N LEU A 4 -19.33 13.94 17.56
CA LEU A 4 -18.97 13.48 16.20
C LEU A 4 -18.00 14.39 15.43
N LYS A 5 -17.82 15.67 15.86
CA LYS A 5 -16.96 16.62 15.11
C LYS A 5 -15.45 16.50 15.37
N LYS A 6 -15.02 15.82 16.44
CA LYS A 6 -13.59 15.75 16.82
C LYS A 6 -12.79 14.63 16.15
N ILE A 7 -13.44 13.65 15.54
CA ILE A 7 -12.76 12.46 15.02
C ILE A 7 -12.18 12.70 13.60
N HIS A 8 -12.60 13.76 12.93
CA HIS A 8 -12.11 14.09 11.58
C HIS A 8 -10.65 14.54 11.52
N ASN A 9 -10.06 14.94 12.64
CA ASN A 9 -8.72 15.56 12.66
C ASN A 9 -7.57 14.54 12.73
N LEU A 10 -7.80 13.31 13.18
CA LEU A 10 -6.73 12.32 13.39
C LEU A 10 -6.05 11.87 12.10
N LEU A 11 -6.83 11.75 11.03
CA LEU A 11 -6.31 11.32 9.72
C LEU A 11 -5.52 12.41 9.00
N TYR A 12 -5.75 13.67 9.35
CA TYR A 12 -5.01 14.82 8.78
C TYR A 12 -3.58 14.94 9.31
N ILE A 13 -3.25 14.29 10.43
CA ILE A 13 -1.95 14.46 11.10
C ILE A 13 -0.80 13.87 10.29
N LEU A 14 -1.04 12.84 9.51
CA LEU A 14 0.02 12.19 8.72
C LEU A 14 0.32 12.86 7.37
N PHE A 15 -0.53 13.80 6.88
CA PHE A 15 -0.45 14.18 5.47
C PHE A 15 -0.78 15.64 5.11
N LEU A 16 -0.72 16.62 6.02
CA LEU A 16 -0.72 18.03 5.59
C LEU A 16 0.65 18.44 5.04
N THR A 17 1.08 17.84 3.95
CA THR A 17 2.03 18.48 3.04
C THR A 17 1.24 19.48 2.19
N PHE A 18 1.42 20.77 2.45
CA PHE A 18 0.88 21.82 1.61
C PHE A 18 1.44 21.67 0.18
N PHE A 19 0.54 21.38 -0.76
CA PHE A 19 0.83 21.46 -2.18
C PHE A 19 0.91 22.93 -2.61
N THR A 20 2.10 23.42 -2.88
CA THR A 20 2.23 24.48 -3.87
C THR A 20 1.98 23.84 -5.23
N PHE A 21 0.88 24.21 -5.88
CA PHE A 21 0.59 23.85 -7.25
C PHE A 21 1.70 24.39 -8.15
N ALA A 22 2.73 23.60 -8.42
CA ALA A 22 3.42 23.74 -9.65
C ALA A 22 2.48 23.18 -10.71
N THR A 23 1.88 24.02 -11.52
CA THR A 23 1.25 23.61 -12.76
C THR A 23 2.35 23.03 -13.63
N VAL A 24 2.64 21.74 -13.46
CA VAL A 24 3.33 21.00 -14.49
C VAL A 24 2.31 20.90 -15.61
N ASN A 25 2.42 21.78 -16.59
CA ASN A 25 1.85 21.52 -17.89
C ASN A 25 2.48 20.19 -18.32
N ALA A 26 1.73 19.10 -18.15
CA ALA A 26 2.00 17.87 -18.84
C ALA A 26 1.83 18.24 -20.33
N SER A 27 2.91 18.69 -20.97
CA SER A 27 3.00 18.57 -22.41
C SER A 27 2.84 17.07 -22.65
N ASP A 28 1.78 16.70 -23.36
CA ASP A 28 1.59 15.36 -23.88
C ASP A 28 2.78 15.05 -24.79
N ASP A 29 3.87 14.58 -24.17
CA ASP A 29 4.98 14.01 -24.90
C ASP A 29 4.50 12.65 -25.38
N GLU A 30 3.95 12.61 -26.58
CA GLU A 30 3.47 11.39 -27.25
C GLU A 30 4.56 10.30 -27.34
N SER A 31 5.82 10.64 -27.08
CA SER A 31 6.95 9.71 -27.15
C SER A 31 7.08 8.82 -25.91
N PHE A 32 6.47 9.19 -24.79
CA PHE A 32 6.62 8.44 -23.54
C PHE A 32 5.43 7.53 -23.25
N ARG A 33 5.58 6.24 -23.53
CA ARG A 33 4.61 5.21 -23.12
C ARG A 33 5.15 4.41 -21.94
N PRO A 34 4.40 4.30 -20.83
CA PRO A 34 4.80 3.41 -19.74
C PRO A 34 4.79 1.93 -20.21
N PRO A 35 5.66 1.07 -19.64
CA PRO A 35 5.85 -0.31 -20.13
C PRO A 35 4.65 -1.22 -19.90
N GLY A 36 3.77 -0.87 -18.94
CA GLY A 36 2.59 -1.65 -18.60
C GLY A 36 1.41 -1.47 -19.55
N ARG A 37 0.24 -1.85 -19.08
CA ARG A 37 -1.02 -1.83 -19.85
C ARG A 37 -2.05 -0.93 -19.20
N PHE A 38 -2.81 -0.25 -20.04
CA PHE A 38 -4.04 0.45 -19.67
C PHE A 38 -5.22 -0.47 -19.89
N VAL A 39 -5.96 -0.77 -18.83
CA VAL A 39 -7.05 -1.75 -18.84
C VAL A 39 -8.35 -1.08 -18.44
N SER A 40 -9.35 -1.10 -19.33
CA SER A 40 -10.68 -0.63 -19.01
C SER A 40 -11.39 -1.60 -18.09
N ILE A 41 -11.80 -1.13 -16.93
CA ILE A 41 -12.64 -1.91 -15.99
C ILE A 41 -14.13 -1.59 -16.14
N GLY A 42 -14.50 -0.95 -17.24
CA GLY A 42 -15.86 -0.61 -17.64
C GLY A 42 -16.19 0.86 -17.44
N PHE A 43 -15.91 1.43 -16.29
CA PHE A 43 -16.24 2.82 -15.96
C PHE A 43 -15.02 3.74 -15.80
N GLN A 44 -13.83 3.17 -15.82
CA GLN A 44 -12.53 3.86 -15.77
C GLN A 44 -11.43 2.97 -16.31
N THR A 45 -10.28 3.57 -16.64
CA THR A 45 -9.08 2.87 -17.08
C THR A 45 -8.08 2.81 -15.94
N MET A 46 -7.51 1.63 -15.70
CA MET A 46 -6.48 1.45 -14.70
C MET A 46 -5.18 0.95 -15.34
N TYR A 47 -4.07 1.35 -14.75
CA TYR A 47 -2.74 0.94 -15.19
C TYR A 47 -2.25 -0.26 -14.37
N ILE A 48 -1.65 -1.23 -15.06
CA ILE A 48 -0.98 -2.38 -14.47
C ILE A 48 0.26 -2.73 -15.29
N ASP A 49 1.36 -3.00 -14.60
CA ASP A 49 2.61 -3.47 -15.18
C ASP A 49 3.02 -4.79 -14.53
N CYS A 50 3.16 -5.85 -15.34
CA CYS A 50 3.51 -7.18 -14.88
C CYS A 50 4.77 -7.68 -15.56
N MET A 51 5.76 -8.04 -14.76
CA MET A 51 7.07 -8.53 -15.18
C MET A 51 7.22 -10.01 -14.81
N GLY A 52 7.91 -10.80 -15.64
CA GLY A 52 8.07 -12.24 -15.42
C GLY A 52 6.80 -13.04 -15.74
N ASN A 53 6.90 -14.37 -15.65
CA ASN A 53 5.83 -15.26 -16.10
C ASN A 53 5.59 -16.49 -15.21
N LYS A 54 6.40 -16.68 -14.15
CA LYS A 54 6.31 -17.87 -13.28
C LYS A 54 5.25 -17.66 -12.19
N SER A 55 4.49 -18.71 -11.89
CA SER A 55 3.51 -18.74 -10.80
C SER A 55 4.18 -18.93 -9.42
N PRO A 56 3.55 -18.42 -8.33
CA PRO A 56 2.33 -17.60 -8.28
C PRO A 56 2.58 -16.18 -8.81
N THR A 57 1.52 -15.38 -9.00
CA THR A 57 1.66 -13.96 -9.28
C THR A 57 1.79 -13.18 -7.98
N VAL A 58 2.86 -12.40 -7.83
CA VAL A 58 3.01 -11.39 -6.76
C VAL A 58 2.30 -10.13 -7.20
N LEU A 59 1.39 -9.62 -6.39
CA LEU A 59 0.66 -8.37 -6.64
C LEU A 59 0.95 -7.39 -5.50
N ILE A 60 1.48 -6.22 -5.83
CA ILE A 60 1.95 -5.22 -4.85
C ILE A 60 0.98 -4.04 -4.80
N ASP A 61 0.50 -3.72 -3.60
CA ASP A 61 -0.29 -2.53 -3.31
C ASP A 61 0.43 -1.58 -2.35
N VAL A 62 0.51 -0.33 -2.75
CA VAL A 62 1.27 0.71 -2.06
C VAL A 62 0.47 1.38 -0.93
N GLY A 63 1.14 2.16 -0.07
CA GLY A 63 0.48 2.98 0.95
C GLY A 63 -0.33 4.15 0.39
N ILE A 64 -1.02 4.89 1.28
CA ILE A 64 -1.61 6.19 0.91
C ILE A 64 -0.48 7.13 0.52
N ALA A 65 -0.68 7.89 -0.56
CA ALA A 65 0.31 8.76 -1.17
C ALA A 65 1.58 8.05 -1.69
N GLY A 66 1.68 6.73 -1.54
CA GLY A 66 2.76 5.94 -2.12
C GLY A 66 2.68 5.89 -3.64
N SER A 67 3.81 5.56 -4.28
CA SER A 67 3.90 5.38 -5.73
C SER A 67 4.34 3.96 -6.06
N SER A 68 3.68 3.34 -7.04
CA SER A 68 4.12 2.06 -7.58
C SER A 68 5.54 2.14 -8.16
N ALA A 69 5.96 3.34 -8.61
CA ALA A 69 7.33 3.59 -9.06
C ALA A 69 8.38 3.26 -7.99
N SER A 70 8.09 3.48 -6.70
CA SER A 70 9.03 3.17 -5.61
C SER A 70 9.25 1.67 -5.39
N TRP A 71 8.42 0.83 -6.01
CA TRP A 71 8.51 -0.63 -5.98
C TRP A 71 9.06 -1.24 -7.27
N TYR A 72 9.37 -0.40 -8.27
CA TYR A 72 9.73 -0.88 -9.60
C TYR A 72 10.99 -1.76 -9.59
N LYS A 73 12.05 -1.36 -8.90
CA LYS A 73 13.29 -2.14 -8.76
C LYS A 73 13.06 -3.48 -8.04
N ILE A 74 12.20 -3.49 -7.02
CA ILE A 74 11.80 -4.73 -6.33
C ILE A 74 11.06 -5.64 -7.31
N ALA A 75 10.11 -5.12 -8.08
CA ALA A 75 9.36 -5.89 -9.07
C ALA A 75 10.28 -6.47 -10.16
N GLN A 76 11.23 -5.68 -10.65
CA GLN A 76 12.26 -6.17 -11.59
C GLN A 76 13.08 -7.30 -11.00
N THR A 77 13.54 -7.16 -9.75
CA THR A 77 14.33 -8.21 -9.07
C THR A 77 13.52 -9.49 -8.89
N LEU A 78 12.26 -9.38 -8.48
CA LEU A 78 11.37 -10.51 -8.28
C LEU A 78 11.01 -11.21 -9.61
N SER A 79 10.92 -10.48 -10.71
CA SER A 79 10.47 -10.96 -12.01
C SER A 79 11.33 -12.11 -12.58
N ASN A 80 12.59 -12.22 -12.14
CA ASN A 80 13.47 -13.32 -12.48
C ASN A 80 12.99 -14.66 -11.90
N ASN A 81 12.24 -14.64 -10.80
CA ASN A 81 11.82 -15.80 -10.04
C ASN A 81 10.31 -16.06 -10.08
N VAL A 82 9.51 -14.99 -10.24
CA VAL A 82 8.06 -15.04 -10.12
C VAL A 82 7.42 -13.91 -10.92
N ARG A 83 6.22 -14.10 -11.47
CA ARG A 83 5.49 -12.97 -12.05
C ARG A 83 5.19 -11.95 -10.96
N THR A 84 5.53 -10.69 -11.21
CA THR A 84 5.29 -9.59 -10.28
C THR A 84 4.56 -8.47 -10.99
N CYS A 85 3.44 -8.05 -10.42
CA CYS A 85 2.59 -6.98 -10.95
C CYS A 85 2.55 -5.79 -10.00
N LEU A 86 2.78 -4.62 -10.55
CA LEU A 86 2.52 -3.31 -9.97
C LEU A 86 1.27 -2.74 -10.61
N TYR A 87 0.43 -2.09 -9.85
CA TYR A 87 -0.72 -1.37 -10.40
C TYR A 87 -0.89 -0.03 -9.71
N ASP A 88 -1.48 0.91 -10.39
CA ASP A 88 -1.86 2.18 -9.79
C ASP A 88 -3.34 2.13 -9.40
N ARG A 89 -3.64 2.36 -8.11
CA ARG A 89 -5.03 2.54 -7.69
C ARG A 89 -5.69 3.69 -8.45
N ALA A 90 -6.99 3.64 -8.59
CA ALA A 90 -7.75 4.73 -9.22
C ALA A 90 -7.41 6.10 -8.60
N GLY A 91 -7.01 7.03 -9.44
CA GLY A 91 -6.51 8.35 -9.10
C GLY A 91 -4.98 8.43 -8.96
N TYR A 92 -4.29 7.32 -8.72
CA TYR A 92 -2.84 7.29 -8.61
C TYR A 92 -2.16 7.10 -9.97
N GLY A 93 -0.91 7.51 -10.04
CA GLY A 93 -0.02 7.24 -11.17
C GLY A 93 -0.70 7.45 -12.53
N TRP A 94 -0.72 6.42 -13.34
CA TRP A 94 -1.28 6.41 -14.69
C TRP A 94 -2.79 6.09 -14.74
N SER A 95 -3.39 5.62 -13.63
CA SER A 95 -4.81 5.28 -13.58
C SER A 95 -5.72 6.50 -13.62
N ASP A 96 -6.92 6.34 -14.19
CA ASP A 96 -7.97 7.36 -14.17
C ASP A 96 -8.44 7.70 -12.75
N PRO A 97 -9.06 8.85 -12.52
CA PRO A 97 -9.67 9.18 -11.23
C PRO A 97 -10.69 8.12 -10.80
N GLY A 98 -10.65 7.76 -9.51
CA GLY A 98 -11.64 6.86 -8.92
C GLY A 98 -13.01 7.51 -8.79
N ARG A 99 -14.06 6.70 -8.78
CA ARG A 99 -15.45 7.12 -8.57
C ARG A 99 -15.93 6.71 -7.18
N GLY A 100 -16.71 7.57 -6.54
CA GLY A 100 -17.34 7.28 -5.25
C GLY A 100 -16.36 7.26 -4.08
N GLU A 101 -16.74 6.52 -3.04
CA GLU A 101 -16.01 6.42 -1.79
C GLU A 101 -14.75 5.58 -1.94
N ARG A 102 -13.60 6.10 -1.44
CA ARG A 102 -12.31 5.41 -1.54
C ARG A 102 -12.10 4.48 -0.34
N THR A 103 -13.05 3.56 -0.11
CA THR A 103 -12.95 2.52 0.92
C THR A 103 -12.15 1.33 0.42
N THR A 104 -11.66 0.50 1.35
CA THR A 104 -10.96 -0.74 1.00
C THR A 104 -11.84 -1.65 0.13
N ALA A 105 -13.14 -1.75 0.40
CA ALA A 105 -14.04 -2.57 -0.40
C ALA A 105 -14.15 -2.07 -1.85
N THR A 106 -14.24 -0.75 -2.07
CA THR A 106 -14.27 -0.15 -3.40
C THR A 106 -12.95 -0.41 -4.14
N ILE A 107 -11.82 -0.20 -3.47
CA ILE A 107 -10.48 -0.42 -4.03
C ILE A 107 -10.30 -1.89 -4.44
N VAL A 108 -10.70 -2.83 -3.57
CA VAL A 108 -10.61 -4.27 -3.86
C VAL A 108 -11.55 -4.68 -5.00
N HIS A 109 -12.74 -4.07 -5.10
CA HIS A 109 -13.63 -4.31 -6.24
C HIS A 109 -12.98 -3.87 -7.56
N GLU A 110 -12.42 -2.66 -7.60
CA GLU A 110 -11.69 -2.13 -8.77
C GLU A 110 -10.50 -3.04 -9.14
N LEU A 111 -9.70 -3.44 -8.15
CA LEU A 111 -8.56 -4.33 -8.33
C LEU A 111 -8.98 -5.70 -8.87
N ASN A 112 -10.05 -6.27 -8.35
CA ASN A 112 -10.57 -7.55 -8.83
C ASN A 112 -11.04 -7.45 -10.29
N LEU A 113 -11.70 -6.35 -10.67
CA LEU A 113 -12.06 -6.09 -12.07
C LEU A 113 -10.81 -5.95 -12.94
N LEU A 114 -9.79 -5.22 -12.47
CA LEU A 114 -8.52 -5.06 -13.16
C LEU A 114 -7.84 -6.41 -13.42
N ILE A 115 -7.71 -7.24 -12.38
CA ILE A 115 -7.11 -8.58 -12.48
C ILE A 115 -7.83 -9.42 -13.53
N ASN A 116 -9.17 -9.44 -13.49
CA ASN A 116 -9.97 -10.24 -14.41
C ASN A 116 -9.90 -9.70 -15.85
N LYS A 117 -10.03 -8.38 -16.04
CA LYS A 117 -9.99 -7.76 -17.38
C LYS A 117 -8.59 -7.78 -18.00
N ALA A 118 -7.57 -7.73 -17.18
CA ALA A 118 -6.18 -7.86 -17.61
C ALA A 118 -5.74 -9.34 -17.78
N GLU A 119 -6.63 -10.29 -17.44
CA GLU A 119 -6.36 -11.75 -17.51
C GLU A 119 -5.09 -12.13 -16.74
N ILE A 120 -4.90 -11.54 -15.55
CA ILE A 120 -3.73 -11.85 -14.72
C ILE A 120 -3.93 -13.20 -14.04
N PRO A 121 -3.10 -14.20 -14.33
CA PRO A 121 -3.29 -15.52 -13.77
C PRO A 121 -2.88 -15.57 -12.30
N GLY A 122 -3.73 -16.20 -11.48
CA GLY A 122 -3.40 -16.62 -10.12
C GLY A 122 -2.63 -17.96 -10.08
N PRO A 123 -2.42 -18.52 -8.89
CA PRO A 123 -2.79 -17.92 -7.61
C PRO A 123 -1.91 -16.73 -7.26
N PHE A 124 -2.34 -15.91 -6.26
CA PHE A 124 -1.68 -14.67 -5.89
C PHE A 124 -0.96 -14.75 -4.55
N VAL A 125 0.23 -14.15 -4.49
CA VAL A 125 0.86 -13.67 -3.27
C VAL A 125 0.67 -12.16 -3.21
N LEU A 126 -0.02 -11.66 -2.18
CA LEU A 126 -0.32 -10.24 -2.05
C LEU A 126 0.74 -9.57 -1.17
N VAL A 127 1.23 -8.42 -1.61
CA VAL A 127 2.15 -7.57 -0.86
C VAL A 127 1.46 -6.24 -0.59
N GLY A 128 1.29 -5.88 0.67
CA GLY A 128 0.66 -4.61 1.06
C GLY A 128 1.56 -3.79 1.97
N HIS A 129 1.91 -2.58 1.53
CA HIS A 129 2.60 -1.58 2.33
C HIS A 129 1.62 -0.61 2.95
N SER A 130 1.77 -0.33 4.26
CA SER A 130 0.93 0.65 4.94
C SER A 130 -0.57 0.37 4.69
N PHE A 131 -1.32 1.32 4.14
CA PHE A 131 -2.74 1.15 3.77
C PHE A 131 -2.97 0.01 2.76
N GLY A 132 -2.02 -0.26 1.86
CA GLY A 132 -2.09 -1.40 0.94
C GLY A 132 -2.22 -2.75 1.66
N GLY A 133 -1.82 -2.83 2.92
CA GLY A 133 -2.08 -3.99 3.78
C GLY A 133 -3.57 -4.21 4.06
N PHE A 134 -4.39 -3.17 4.09
CA PHE A 134 -5.85 -3.32 4.18
C PHE A 134 -6.42 -3.96 2.92
N THR A 135 -6.02 -3.46 1.75
CA THR A 135 -6.42 -4.01 0.46
C THR A 135 -6.02 -5.47 0.34
N ALA A 136 -4.76 -5.80 0.65
CA ALA A 136 -4.25 -7.16 0.58
C ALA A 136 -5.02 -8.13 1.51
N ARG A 137 -5.26 -7.73 2.76
CA ARG A 137 -6.01 -8.55 3.73
C ARG A 137 -7.46 -8.73 3.32
N TYR A 138 -8.12 -7.65 2.88
CA TYR A 138 -9.52 -7.71 2.45
C TYR A 138 -9.69 -8.59 1.22
N LEU A 139 -8.79 -8.46 0.23
CA LEU A 139 -8.78 -9.32 -0.97
C LEU A 139 -8.59 -10.79 -0.58
N ALA A 140 -7.65 -11.09 0.33
CA ALA A 140 -7.39 -12.45 0.79
C ALA A 140 -8.61 -13.08 1.49
N ALA A 141 -9.35 -12.29 2.28
CA ALA A 141 -10.56 -12.75 2.96
C ALA A 141 -11.73 -12.97 1.97
N ARG A 142 -11.86 -12.10 0.98
CA ARG A 142 -12.96 -12.17 -0.01
C ARG A 142 -12.74 -13.23 -1.10
N PHE A 143 -11.49 -13.53 -1.44
CA PHE A 143 -11.11 -14.48 -2.49
C PHE A 143 -10.10 -15.52 -2.01
N PRO A 144 -10.42 -16.30 -0.95
CA PRO A 144 -9.46 -17.19 -0.28
C PRO A 144 -8.95 -18.34 -1.15
N LYS A 145 -9.65 -18.66 -2.25
CA LYS A 145 -9.21 -19.69 -3.21
C LYS A 145 -8.10 -19.20 -4.14
N ASN A 146 -8.03 -17.87 -4.32
CA ASN A 146 -7.11 -17.26 -5.29
C ASN A 146 -5.83 -16.75 -4.63
N VAL A 147 -5.82 -16.57 -3.29
CA VAL A 147 -4.67 -16.04 -2.55
C VAL A 147 -3.98 -17.16 -1.79
N VAL A 148 -2.66 -17.27 -1.97
CA VAL A 148 -1.83 -18.35 -1.40
C VAL A 148 -0.74 -17.84 -0.46
N GLY A 149 -0.61 -16.54 -0.29
CA GLY A 149 0.36 -15.94 0.62
C GLY A 149 0.19 -14.44 0.79
N LEU A 150 0.70 -13.90 1.88
CA LEU A 150 0.56 -12.49 2.24
C LEU A 150 1.89 -11.95 2.79
N VAL A 151 2.28 -10.76 2.34
CA VAL A 151 3.40 -9.99 2.89
C VAL A 151 2.90 -8.62 3.30
N LEU A 152 3.00 -8.30 4.57
CA LEU A 152 2.57 -7.04 5.17
C LEU A 152 3.81 -6.23 5.54
N VAL A 153 4.02 -5.12 4.85
CA VAL A 153 5.20 -4.27 5.00
C VAL A 153 4.81 -3.01 5.74
N ASP A 154 5.16 -2.92 7.02
CA ASP A 154 4.78 -1.87 7.97
C ASP A 154 3.32 -1.45 7.83
N SER A 155 2.46 -2.47 7.81
CA SER A 155 1.07 -2.41 7.39
C SER A 155 0.18 -1.67 8.36
N SER A 156 -0.82 -0.97 7.85
CA SER A 156 -1.92 -0.46 8.67
C SER A 156 -2.63 -1.58 9.42
N HIS A 157 -3.07 -1.27 10.64
CA HIS A 157 -3.83 -2.18 11.50
C HIS A 157 -5.27 -1.64 11.70
N PRO A 158 -6.30 -2.50 11.70
CA PRO A 158 -7.69 -2.04 11.86
C PRO A 158 -7.95 -1.23 13.13
N ASP A 159 -7.22 -1.51 14.19
CA ASP A 159 -7.38 -0.82 15.48
C ASP A 159 -6.48 0.41 15.62
N GLN A 160 -5.67 0.78 14.60
CA GLN A 160 -4.70 1.87 14.75
C GLN A 160 -5.35 3.22 15.08
N ILE A 161 -6.56 3.51 14.58
CA ILE A 161 -7.27 4.76 14.89
C ILE A 161 -7.54 4.87 16.40
N TYR A 162 -7.84 3.75 17.03
CA TYR A 162 -8.16 3.71 18.48
C TYR A 162 -6.88 3.68 19.31
N ARG A 163 -5.94 2.83 18.93
CA ARG A 163 -4.68 2.63 19.67
C ARG A 163 -3.73 3.82 19.58
N LEU A 164 -3.77 4.56 18.47
CA LEU A 164 -2.98 5.77 18.26
C LEU A 164 -3.80 7.07 18.49
N SER A 165 -4.96 6.97 19.13
CA SER A 165 -5.87 8.13 19.34
C SER A 165 -5.25 9.28 20.16
N ALA A 166 -4.20 9.03 20.93
CA ALA A 166 -3.44 10.07 21.61
C ALA A 166 -2.80 11.07 20.64
N LEU A 167 -2.54 10.69 19.39
CA LEU A 167 -2.07 11.60 18.35
C LEU A 167 -3.04 12.76 18.07
N ASP A 168 -4.34 12.60 18.36
CA ASP A 168 -5.33 13.69 18.24
C ASP A 168 -5.03 14.88 19.13
N LYS A 169 -4.30 14.65 20.22
CA LYS A 169 -3.90 15.70 21.19
C LYS A 169 -2.67 16.48 20.74
N VAL A 170 -1.92 15.97 19.78
CA VAL A 170 -0.73 16.65 19.28
C VAL A 170 -1.17 17.84 18.45
N LYS A 171 -0.97 19.06 19.00
CA LYS A 171 -1.09 20.28 18.19
C LYS A 171 -0.07 20.17 17.05
N GLN A 172 -0.55 20.01 15.83
CA GLN A 172 0.32 20.00 14.68
C GLN A 172 1.07 21.32 14.60
N LYS A 173 2.38 21.27 14.73
CA LYS A 173 3.18 22.31 14.12
C LYS A 173 2.92 22.23 12.62
N PRO A 174 2.60 23.34 11.93
CA PRO A 174 2.54 23.32 10.49
C PRO A 174 3.83 22.65 10.00
N LEU A 175 3.71 21.54 9.30
CA LEU A 175 4.88 20.99 8.60
C LEU A 175 5.33 22.10 7.65
N VAL A 176 6.47 22.72 7.96
CA VAL A 176 7.11 23.66 7.05
C VAL A 176 7.51 22.83 5.84
N THR A 177 6.64 22.81 4.85
CA THR A 177 6.81 22.09 3.60
C THR A 177 7.74 22.88 2.68
N GLY A 178 8.99 22.97 3.11
CA GLY A 178 10.08 23.41 2.23
C GLY A 178 10.80 22.25 1.54
N ARG A 179 10.47 21.01 1.83
CA ARG A 179 11.00 19.88 1.06
C ARG A 179 10.25 19.85 -0.27
N LYS A 180 10.91 20.30 -1.34
CA LYS A 180 10.56 19.88 -2.69
C LYS A 180 10.37 18.35 -2.60
N ASN A 181 9.21 17.84 -3.01
CA ASN A 181 9.02 16.39 -3.22
C ASN A 181 9.91 16.01 -4.41
N LEU A 182 11.20 15.85 -4.16
CA LEU A 182 12.12 15.35 -5.13
C LEU A 182 11.96 13.84 -5.17
N ALA A 183 11.78 13.30 -6.36
CA ALA A 183 11.89 11.86 -6.55
C ALA A 183 13.28 11.41 -6.05
N PRO A 184 13.41 10.17 -5.54
CA PRO A 184 14.70 9.63 -5.15
C PRO A 184 15.75 9.82 -6.25
N GLU A 185 16.97 10.14 -5.84
CA GLU A 185 18.07 10.45 -6.79
C GLU A 185 18.39 9.26 -7.70
N ASP A 186 18.21 8.05 -7.20
CA ASP A 186 18.48 6.79 -7.91
C ASP A 186 17.34 6.36 -8.85
N PHE A 187 16.26 7.15 -8.97
CA PHE A 187 15.19 6.88 -9.92
C PHE A 187 15.61 7.22 -11.33
N SER A 188 15.33 6.30 -12.27
CA SER A 188 15.40 6.58 -13.71
C SER A 188 14.41 7.69 -14.09
N GLU A 189 14.54 8.25 -15.27
CA GLU A 189 13.62 9.26 -15.79
C GLU A 189 12.16 8.75 -15.78
N PHE A 190 11.96 7.51 -16.19
CA PHE A 190 10.66 6.83 -16.14
C PHE A 190 10.09 6.76 -14.72
N GLU A 191 10.88 6.28 -13.76
CA GLU A 191 10.44 6.17 -12.36
C GLU A 191 10.12 7.55 -11.77
N ARG A 192 10.91 8.58 -12.10
CA ARG A 192 10.64 9.97 -11.69
C ARG A 192 9.32 10.47 -12.24
N LYS A 193 9.06 10.30 -13.55
CA LYS A 193 7.80 10.71 -14.16
C LYS A 193 6.61 10.01 -13.50
N TRP A 194 6.69 8.71 -13.30
CA TRP A 194 5.67 7.92 -12.61
C TRP A 194 5.46 8.39 -11.17
N TYR A 195 6.55 8.63 -10.44
CA TYR A 195 6.49 9.15 -9.06
C TYR A 195 5.77 10.51 -8.98
N PHE A 196 6.08 11.43 -9.90
CA PHE A 196 5.46 12.77 -9.90
C PHE A 196 3.97 12.77 -10.25
N LEU A 197 3.46 11.76 -10.95
CA LEU A 197 2.02 11.63 -11.19
C LEU A 197 1.21 11.53 -9.89
N ASN A 198 1.81 11.04 -8.80
CA ASN A 198 1.18 11.00 -7.49
C ASN A 198 1.09 12.38 -6.80
N SER A 199 1.71 13.40 -7.36
CA SER A 199 1.55 14.81 -6.96
C SER A 199 0.47 15.54 -7.76
N SER A 200 -0.21 14.86 -8.69
CA SER A 200 -1.28 15.42 -9.49
C SER A 200 -2.54 15.70 -8.66
N ARG A 201 -3.43 16.57 -9.20
CA ARG A 201 -4.72 16.85 -8.55
C ARG A 201 -5.56 15.57 -8.36
N LYS A 202 -5.57 14.66 -9.35
CA LYS A 202 -6.31 13.40 -9.25
C LYS A 202 -5.77 12.53 -8.11
N ALA A 203 -4.45 12.47 -7.95
CA ALA A 203 -3.80 11.70 -6.89
C ALA A 203 -4.09 12.31 -5.51
N THR A 204 -4.01 13.64 -5.38
CA THR A 204 -4.38 14.34 -4.14
C THR A 204 -5.82 14.03 -3.72
N LEU A 205 -6.77 14.07 -4.66
CA LEU A 205 -8.17 13.76 -4.38
C LEU A 205 -8.37 12.30 -3.96
N ALA A 206 -7.66 11.35 -4.59
CA ALA A 206 -7.70 9.94 -4.21
C ALA A 206 -7.14 9.72 -2.79
N GLN A 207 -5.98 10.32 -2.48
CA GLN A 207 -5.35 10.28 -1.15
C GLN A 207 -6.28 10.84 -0.07
N MET A 208 -6.86 12.02 -0.32
CA MET A 208 -7.83 12.62 0.61
C MET A 208 -9.08 11.73 0.78
N GLY A 209 -9.53 11.08 -0.27
CA GLY A 209 -10.62 10.12 -0.24
C GLY A 209 -10.29 8.91 0.63
N GLU A 210 -9.12 8.30 0.45
CA GLU A 210 -8.64 7.17 1.26
C GLU A 210 -8.50 7.55 2.75
N LEU A 211 -7.96 8.74 3.03
CA LEU A 211 -7.88 9.26 4.40
C LEU A 211 -9.27 9.49 5.01
N LYS A 212 -10.17 10.10 4.26
CA LYS A 212 -11.56 10.34 4.70
C LYS A 212 -12.28 9.05 5.10
N TYR A 213 -12.08 8.00 4.31
CA TYR A 213 -12.74 6.70 4.51
C TYR A 213 -11.84 5.67 5.21
N PHE A 214 -10.75 6.12 5.85
CA PHE A 214 -9.82 5.21 6.52
C PHE A 214 -10.49 4.40 7.64
N LYS A 215 -11.34 5.05 8.45
CA LYS A 215 -12.08 4.40 9.53
C LYS A 215 -13.03 3.32 8.99
N GLU A 216 -13.73 3.63 7.91
CA GLU A 216 -14.61 2.67 7.24
C GLU A 216 -13.80 1.50 6.67
N SER A 217 -12.66 1.79 6.03
CA SER A 217 -11.72 0.80 5.53
C SER A 217 -11.22 -0.13 6.64
N ALA A 218 -10.83 0.43 7.79
CA ALA A 218 -10.41 -0.33 8.96
C ALA A 218 -11.53 -1.25 9.47
N TYR A 219 -12.77 -0.74 9.54
CA TYR A 219 -13.95 -1.52 9.91
C TYR A 219 -14.19 -2.68 8.94
N GLN A 220 -14.14 -2.42 7.63
CA GLN A 220 -14.32 -3.43 6.59
C GLN A 220 -13.28 -4.55 6.69
N VAL A 221 -12.01 -4.20 6.91
CA VAL A 221 -10.92 -5.18 7.08
C VAL A 221 -11.10 -5.99 8.38
N LYS A 222 -11.50 -5.34 9.47
CA LYS A 222 -11.74 -6.02 10.75
C LYS A 222 -12.85 -7.06 10.65
N HIS A 223 -13.87 -6.79 9.82
CA HIS A 223 -15.06 -7.63 9.65
C HIS A 223 -15.10 -8.40 8.33
N SER A 224 -13.98 -8.45 7.59
CA SER A 224 -13.92 -9.17 6.30
C SER A 224 -14.01 -10.70 6.43
N GLY A 225 -13.92 -11.22 7.63
CA GLY A 225 -13.81 -12.64 7.92
C GLY A 225 -12.36 -13.14 8.00
N PRO A 226 -12.17 -14.41 8.35
CA PRO A 226 -10.85 -15.01 8.46
C PRO A 226 -10.21 -15.15 7.08
N ILE A 227 -8.91 -15.01 7.00
CA ILE A 227 -8.14 -15.43 5.84
C ILE A 227 -7.82 -16.93 5.95
N LYS A 228 -7.62 -17.57 4.79
CA LYS A 228 -7.17 -18.96 4.75
C LYS A 228 -5.80 -19.10 5.45
N ASP A 229 -5.57 -20.22 6.12
CA ASP A 229 -4.26 -20.53 6.69
C ASP A 229 -3.22 -20.65 5.56
N MET A 230 -2.37 -19.64 5.44
CA MET A 230 -1.38 -19.49 4.36
C MET A 230 -0.09 -18.86 4.93
N PRO A 231 1.04 -18.92 4.22
CA PRO A 231 2.24 -18.18 4.63
C PRO A 231 1.98 -16.68 4.74
N VAL A 232 2.28 -16.08 5.90
CA VAL A 232 2.16 -14.64 6.14
C VAL A 232 3.47 -14.09 6.70
N ALA A 233 4.10 -13.15 5.98
CA ALA A 233 5.23 -12.38 6.48
C ALA A 233 4.77 -11.02 6.95
N VAL A 234 5.18 -10.62 8.15
CA VAL A 234 4.99 -9.26 8.67
C VAL A 234 6.38 -8.64 8.82
N LEU A 235 6.62 -7.56 8.11
CA LEU A 235 7.82 -6.75 8.21
C LEU A 235 7.46 -5.44 8.89
N SER A 236 8.12 -5.07 9.97
CA SER A 236 7.92 -3.79 10.63
C SER A 236 9.22 -3.01 10.72
N ARG A 237 9.08 -1.68 10.75
CA ARG A 237 10.20 -0.77 10.96
C ARG A 237 10.87 -0.99 12.32
N GLY A 238 12.19 -0.79 12.39
CA GLY A 238 12.95 -0.77 13.63
C GLY A 238 13.25 0.64 14.11
N ILE A 239 13.29 1.62 13.19
CA ILE A 239 13.45 3.03 13.52
C ILE A 239 12.08 3.62 13.84
N GLY A 240 11.83 3.94 15.11
CA GLY A 240 10.59 4.52 15.58
C GLY A 240 10.33 5.90 14.99
N GLN A 241 9.07 6.18 14.65
CA GLN A 241 8.64 7.44 14.05
C GLN A 241 7.47 8.09 14.81
N LEU A 242 6.93 7.40 15.79
CA LEU A 242 5.82 7.87 16.60
C LEU A 242 6.30 8.34 17.97
N PRO A 243 5.73 9.45 18.51
CA PRO A 243 6.16 10.02 19.79
C PRO A 243 5.67 9.20 20.98
N GLU A 244 6.24 9.50 22.13
CA GLU A 244 5.65 9.19 23.43
C GLU A 244 4.71 10.32 23.83
N LEU A 245 3.49 9.99 24.27
CA LEU A 245 2.47 10.95 24.71
C LEU A 245 1.78 10.45 25.97
N ASP A 246 1.69 11.31 26.97
CA ASP A 246 1.04 11.01 28.26
C ASP A 246 1.59 9.72 28.91
N GLY A 247 2.89 9.41 28.77
CA GLY A 247 3.54 8.21 29.27
C GLY A 247 3.27 6.94 28.44
N VAL A 248 2.64 7.08 27.26
CA VAL A 248 2.38 5.97 26.33
C VAL A 248 3.29 6.10 25.12
N SER A 249 4.12 5.10 24.90
CA SER A 249 4.92 4.99 23.67
C SER A 249 4.03 4.54 22.50
N LEU A 250 3.71 5.48 21.62
CA LEU A 250 2.91 5.15 20.43
C LEU A 250 3.68 4.29 19.44
N GLU A 251 5.00 4.30 19.49
CA GLU A 251 5.81 3.36 18.71
C GLU A 251 5.66 1.93 19.22
N ASN A 252 5.61 1.72 20.54
CA ASN A 252 5.35 0.39 21.10
C ASN A 252 3.95 -0.10 20.72
N GLU A 253 2.94 0.79 20.74
CA GLU A 253 1.60 0.48 20.24
C GLU A 253 1.61 0.05 18.77
N TRP A 254 2.41 0.73 17.94
CA TRP A 254 2.60 0.34 16.54
C TRP A 254 3.22 -1.04 16.41
N GLN A 255 4.31 -1.31 17.14
CA GLN A 255 4.98 -2.61 17.12
C GLN A 255 4.07 -3.74 17.61
N ASP A 256 3.27 -3.50 18.63
CA ASP A 256 2.30 -4.49 19.12
C ASP A 256 1.19 -4.74 18.11
N MET A 257 0.74 -3.73 17.36
CA MET A 257 -0.17 -3.93 16.24
C MET A 257 0.45 -4.77 15.12
N GLN A 258 1.74 -4.60 14.83
CA GLN A 258 2.44 -5.47 13.86
C GLN A 258 2.52 -6.91 14.36
N LYS A 259 2.77 -7.15 15.64
CA LYS A 259 2.72 -8.49 16.25
C LYS A 259 1.30 -9.09 16.19
N ASP A 260 0.26 -8.29 16.37
CA ASP A 260 -1.14 -8.75 16.27
C ASP A 260 -1.46 -9.31 14.88
N LEU A 261 -0.81 -8.80 13.82
CA LEU A 261 -0.98 -9.32 12.46
C LEU A 261 -0.50 -10.78 12.31
N LEU A 262 0.33 -11.29 13.20
CA LEU A 262 0.76 -12.70 13.20
C LEU A 262 -0.40 -13.66 13.47
N LYS A 263 -1.44 -13.19 14.14
CA LYS A 263 -2.66 -13.97 14.43
C LYS A 263 -3.49 -14.28 13.17
N LEU A 264 -3.16 -13.66 12.03
CA LEU A 264 -3.84 -13.89 10.76
C LEU A 264 -3.64 -15.30 10.22
N SER A 265 -2.52 -15.98 10.56
CA SER A 265 -2.23 -17.33 10.12
C SER A 265 -1.34 -18.06 11.11
N ARG A 266 -1.51 -19.37 11.25
CA ARG A 266 -0.59 -20.22 12.02
C ARG A 266 0.79 -20.34 11.38
N ASN A 267 0.89 -20.05 10.08
CA ASN A 267 2.14 -20.05 9.31
C ASN A 267 2.65 -18.61 9.08
N SER A 268 2.70 -17.83 10.15
CA SER A 268 3.16 -16.44 10.11
C SER A 268 4.55 -16.28 10.75
N TRP A 269 5.27 -15.25 10.34
CA TRP A 269 6.50 -14.79 10.99
C TRP A 269 6.65 -13.28 10.93
N HIS A 270 7.44 -12.75 11.86
CA HIS A 270 7.71 -11.33 11.98
C HIS A 270 9.19 -11.04 11.75
N LEU A 271 9.49 -10.00 11.00
CA LEU A 271 10.82 -9.43 10.84
C LEU A 271 10.77 -7.94 11.20
N ILE A 272 11.48 -7.57 12.27
CA ILE A 272 11.76 -6.16 12.55
C ILE A 272 13.00 -5.78 11.75
N VAL A 273 12.87 -4.81 10.86
CA VAL A 273 13.97 -4.28 10.04
C VAL A 273 14.60 -3.14 10.82
N ALA A 274 15.66 -3.49 11.58
CA ALA A 274 16.23 -2.63 12.62
C ALA A 274 16.71 -1.26 12.14
N ASP A 275 17.18 -1.19 10.90
CA ASP A 275 17.78 -0.03 10.24
C ASP A 275 16.84 0.69 9.27
N SER A 276 15.53 0.43 9.36
CA SER A 276 14.53 1.03 8.48
C SER A 276 13.39 1.71 9.24
N GLY A 277 12.91 2.81 8.67
CA GLY A 277 11.66 3.48 9.02
C GLY A 277 10.46 2.88 8.27
N HIS A 278 9.41 3.69 8.05
CA HIS A 278 8.16 3.25 7.41
C HIS A 278 8.32 2.77 5.96
N GLU A 279 9.28 3.34 5.23
CA GLU A 279 9.52 3.05 3.81
C GLU A 279 10.48 1.86 3.62
N ILE A 280 10.22 0.72 4.28
CA ILE A 280 11.11 -0.46 4.29
C ILE A 280 11.48 -0.89 2.86
N HIS A 281 10.57 -0.80 1.92
CA HIS A 281 10.80 -1.17 0.52
C HIS A 281 11.86 -0.29 -0.18
N ARG A 282 12.10 0.92 0.33
CA ARG A 282 13.14 1.83 -0.17
C ARG A 282 14.44 1.73 0.62
N GLU A 283 14.33 1.59 1.93
CA GLU A 283 15.46 1.64 2.85
C GLU A 283 16.15 0.26 2.99
N ALA A 284 15.37 -0.82 2.89
CA ALA A 284 15.87 -2.19 3.00
C ALA A 284 15.22 -3.13 1.94
N PRO A 285 15.31 -2.83 0.63
CA PRO A 285 14.61 -3.56 -0.43
C PRO A 285 14.93 -5.06 -0.45
N ASN A 286 16.17 -5.44 -0.13
CA ASN A 286 16.57 -6.85 -0.11
C ASN A 286 15.80 -7.64 0.93
N ARG A 287 15.50 -7.06 2.11
CA ARG A 287 14.69 -7.70 3.16
C ARG A 287 13.27 -7.96 2.67
N VAL A 288 12.71 -7.02 1.90
CA VAL A 288 11.39 -7.16 1.29
C VAL A 288 11.40 -8.28 0.25
N VAL A 289 12.35 -8.28 -0.67
CA VAL A 289 12.51 -9.31 -1.71
C VAL A 289 12.66 -10.71 -1.10
N GLU A 290 13.56 -10.87 -0.13
CA GLU A 290 13.79 -12.13 0.58
C GLU A 290 12.50 -12.70 1.19
N ASN A 291 11.71 -11.86 1.86
CA ASN A 291 10.48 -12.30 2.52
C ASN A 291 9.35 -12.56 1.53
N ILE A 292 9.24 -11.82 0.42
CA ILE A 292 8.31 -12.13 -0.65
C ILE A 292 8.65 -13.50 -1.24
N LEU A 293 9.92 -13.76 -1.60
CA LEU A 293 10.34 -15.05 -2.15
C LEU A 293 10.15 -16.21 -1.16
N LYS A 294 10.34 -15.96 0.14
CA LYS A 294 10.07 -16.95 1.19
C LYS A 294 8.59 -17.32 1.26
N VAL A 295 7.69 -16.33 1.16
CA VAL A 295 6.24 -16.59 1.07
C VAL A 295 5.89 -17.35 -0.21
N VAL A 296 6.42 -16.93 -1.35
CA VAL A 296 6.24 -17.62 -2.65
C VAL A 296 6.67 -19.10 -2.56
N ASN A 297 7.83 -19.39 -1.99
CA ASN A 297 8.33 -20.75 -1.88
C ASN A 297 7.50 -21.61 -0.92
N LYS A 298 7.09 -21.06 0.22
CA LYS A 298 6.21 -21.75 1.17
C LYS A 298 4.83 -22.04 0.57
N SER A 299 4.28 -21.10 -0.20
CA SER A 299 2.96 -21.28 -0.84
C SER A 299 2.95 -22.43 -1.88
N LYS A 300 4.04 -22.61 -2.61
CA LYS A 300 4.21 -23.74 -3.55
C LYS A 300 4.24 -25.11 -2.87
N ASN A 301 4.84 -25.17 -1.67
CA ASN A 301 4.94 -26.40 -0.90
C ASN A 301 3.61 -26.80 -0.22
N SER A 302 2.74 -25.82 0.07
CA SER A 302 1.41 -26.05 0.64
C SER A 302 0.37 -26.49 -0.39
N ALA A 303 0.68 -26.38 -1.69
CA ALA A 303 -0.18 -26.79 -2.80
C ALA A 303 0.10 -28.22 -3.31
N LYS A 304 1.15 -28.85 -2.81
CA LYS A 304 1.48 -30.27 -2.99
C LYS A 304 0.90 -31.11 -1.86
#